data_a2508a87c9ba91fb24a691d6163a93e9
#
_entry.id   a2508a87c9ba91fb24a691d6163a93e9
#
_cell.length_a   1.000
_cell.length_b   1.000
_cell.length_c   1.000
_cell.angle_alpha   90.00
_cell.angle_beta   90.00
_cell.angle_gamma   90.00
#
_symmetry.space_group_name_H-M   'P 1'
#
loop_
_entity.id
_entity.type
_entity.pdbx_description
1 polymer ?
#
loop_
_entity_poly.entity_id
_entity_poly.type
_entity_poly.pdbx_seq_one_letter_code
_entity_poly.pdbx_strand_id
1 'polypeptide(L)'
;ENDVAQTDSASWEEKTDKAEMQISDTENDGTSPDISTDKAIAAGDTTAITLYAIWEKASEYKITYKLNKGKNNTANPKTYTSEDEIKFKKPTRSGYHFVGWYTDSKYKNQISVIEKGSEGSLTLYAKWTKEISPSAKAASLDYVKGTKANTITVSATVSNYVKSSDGYYYLVYVDSNSGKVKKTVGKVKKPEKAKGKITFKLNISGHPEYAQGKFAIGIKKSKSAYSVISPKSYVSNPEKLSTNTAAYFVPGTKKGIQATDINELTDTKSKTVFFNLYISDLMRKDSGVETYKYNGKTYHFNGLYGYVYLVQQCNAKGIQVTAQISIDRNASTQSFITGNSPYAETAYYGWNTDNSTTRQTMEAMFAYLGEKFGKNNCYISNWILGNEVNSASG
;
A
#
# COMPACT_ATOMS: atom_id res chain seq x y z
N GLU A 1 44.60 7.73 -51.00
CA GLU A 1 44.78 9.05 -51.62
C GLU A 1 43.66 9.95 -51.21
N ASN A 2 43.98 10.98 -50.46
CA ASN A 2 43.20 12.02 -49.80
C ASN A 2 42.75 11.72 -48.36
N ASP A 3 43.74 11.87 -47.46
CA ASP A 3 43.51 12.26 -46.07
C ASP A 3 42.79 13.61 -46.02
N VAL A 4 41.51 13.59 -45.62
CA VAL A 4 40.82 14.78 -45.17
C VAL A 4 40.91 14.78 -43.64
N ALA A 5 41.75 15.64 -43.12
CA ALA A 5 41.85 15.94 -41.70
C ALA A 5 40.45 16.36 -41.20
N GLN A 6 39.88 15.56 -40.30
CA GLN A 6 38.67 15.86 -39.59
C GLN A 6 39.01 16.95 -38.57
N THR A 7 38.63 18.19 -38.87
CA THR A 7 38.67 19.28 -37.91
C THR A 7 37.58 19.02 -36.88
N ASP A 8 37.98 18.64 -35.68
CA ASP A 8 37.10 18.63 -34.52
C ASP A 8 36.52 20.04 -34.31
N SER A 9 35.28 20.23 -34.69
CA SER A 9 34.52 21.39 -34.26
C SER A 9 34.18 21.20 -32.78
N ALA A 10 35.02 21.72 -31.90
CA ALA A 10 34.72 21.88 -30.50
C ALA A 10 33.46 22.75 -30.41
N SER A 11 32.32 22.16 -30.05
CA SER A 11 31.12 22.87 -29.69
C SER A 11 31.40 23.67 -28.43
N TRP A 12 31.37 24.97 -28.57
CA TRP A 12 31.47 25.91 -27.46
C TRP A 12 30.12 25.93 -26.71
N GLU A 13 29.89 24.94 -25.85
CA GLU A 13 28.88 25.11 -24.79
C GLU A 13 29.44 26.03 -23.73
N GLU A 14 28.72 27.13 -23.49
CA GLU A 14 28.97 28.18 -22.51
C GLU A 14 29.51 27.61 -21.18
N LYS A 15 30.77 27.58 -20.97
CA LYS A 15 31.38 27.57 -19.65
C LYS A 15 31.72 29.02 -19.31
N THR A 16 30.68 29.75 -18.94
CA THR A 16 30.87 31.02 -18.27
C THR A 16 31.48 30.74 -16.93
N ASP A 17 32.74 31.20 -16.71
CA ASP A 17 33.05 32.01 -15.56
C ASP A 17 34.55 32.17 -15.43
N LYS A 18 35.00 33.44 -15.66
CA LYS A 18 36.30 33.99 -15.33
C LYS A 18 37.50 33.48 -16.19
N ALA A 19 37.37 33.58 -17.50
CA ALA A 19 38.54 33.75 -18.37
C ALA A 19 38.61 35.23 -18.76
N GLU A 20 39.48 35.99 -18.17
CA GLU A 20 39.87 37.30 -18.73
C GLU A 20 40.74 37.03 -19.97
N MET A 21 40.24 37.47 -21.10
CA MET A 21 40.94 37.32 -22.37
C MET A 21 41.78 38.56 -22.60
N GLN A 22 43.11 38.38 -22.57
CA GLN A 22 44.06 39.45 -22.95
C GLN A 22 44.51 39.22 -24.39
N ILE A 23 44.38 40.23 -25.21
CA ILE A 23 44.88 40.27 -26.59
C ILE A 23 46.17 41.09 -26.58
N SER A 24 47.31 40.49 -26.95
CA SER A 24 48.54 41.22 -27.12
C SER A 24 48.90 41.31 -28.61
N ASP A 25 49.03 42.52 -29.11
CA ASP A 25 49.69 42.78 -30.41
C ASP A 25 51.20 42.66 -30.25
N THR A 26 51.85 41.96 -31.15
CA THR A 26 53.32 41.78 -31.18
C THR A 26 54.03 42.93 -31.83
N GLU A 27 53.57 44.15 -31.75
CA GLU A 27 54.35 45.33 -32.03
C GLU A 27 54.84 45.96 -30.73
N ASN A 28 56.14 45.87 -30.57
CA ASN A 28 56.93 46.20 -29.39
C ASN A 28 57.13 47.72 -29.28
N ASP A 29 56.19 48.43 -28.67
CA ASP A 29 56.40 49.86 -28.36
C ASP A 29 56.26 50.23 -26.85
N GLY A 30 56.16 49.25 -25.99
CA GLY A 30 56.25 49.45 -24.53
C GLY A 30 55.08 50.11 -23.84
N THR A 31 53.90 50.28 -24.50
CA THR A 31 52.69 50.74 -23.90
C THR A 31 51.65 49.61 -23.79
N SER A 32 51.09 49.41 -22.61
CA SER A 32 50.01 48.44 -22.41
C SER A 32 48.77 48.86 -23.22
N PRO A 33 48.25 48.05 -24.14
CA PRO A 33 47.12 48.44 -24.94
C PRO A 33 45.87 48.51 -24.05
N ASP A 34 45.23 49.67 -24.07
CA ASP A 34 43.88 49.84 -23.52
C ASP A 34 42.90 49.23 -24.54
N ILE A 35 42.48 47.99 -24.31
CA ILE A 35 41.51 47.30 -25.18
C ILE A 35 40.12 47.75 -24.81
N SER A 36 39.64 48.83 -25.43
CA SER A 36 38.20 49.12 -25.46
C SER A 36 37.52 48.07 -26.35
N THR A 37 36.41 47.51 -25.87
CA THR A 37 35.64 46.41 -26.46
C THR A 37 35.02 46.71 -27.84
N ASP A 38 35.28 47.88 -28.45
CA ASP A 38 34.62 48.37 -29.64
C ASP A 38 35.44 48.35 -30.95
N LYS A 39 36.66 47.80 -30.93
CA LYS A 39 37.42 47.69 -32.16
C LYS A 39 37.12 46.39 -32.88
N ALA A 40 36.13 46.39 -33.74
CA ALA A 40 35.87 45.28 -34.69
C ALA A 40 37.12 45.12 -35.61
N ILE A 41 37.60 43.88 -35.70
CA ILE A 41 38.65 43.52 -36.66
C ILE A 41 38.08 43.67 -38.09
N ALA A 42 38.62 44.56 -38.88
CA ALA A 42 38.19 44.80 -40.26
C ALA A 42 38.41 43.53 -41.12
N ALA A 43 37.38 43.17 -41.92
CA ALA A 43 37.53 42.05 -42.84
C ALA A 43 38.64 42.31 -43.87
N GLY A 44 39.77 41.54 -43.77
CA GLY A 44 40.95 41.65 -44.63
C GLY A 44 42.28 41.84 -43.85
N ASP A 45 42.21 42.00 -42.50
CA ASP A 45 43.42 42.00 -41.70
C ASP A 45 43.98 40.57 -41.55
N THR A 46 45.20 40.36 -42.05
CA THR A 46 45.90 39.05 -41.99
C THR A 46 46.88 38.95 -40.83
N THR A 47 46.83 39.87 -39.89
CA THR A 47 47.70 39.83 -38.71
C THR A 47 47.29 38.64 -37.82
N ALA A 48 48.24 37.75 -37.55
CA ALA A 48 47.98 36.60 -36.68
C ALA A 48 47.78 37.09 -35.24
N ILE A 49 46.57 36.90 -34.69
CA ILE A 49 46.28 37.18 -33.29
C ILE A 49 46.55 35.92 -32.48
N THR A 50 47.44 35.99 -31.51
CA THR A 50 47.68 34.91 -30.57
C THR A 50 46.91 35.18 -29.28
N LEU A 51 45.95 34.31 -28.97
CA LEU A 51 45.17 34.38 -27.75
C LEU A 51 45.79 33.49 -26.67
N TYR A 52 46.02 34.05 -25.51
CA TYR A 52 46.50 33.31 -24.34
C TYR A 52 45.35 33.20 -23.33
N ALA A 53 44.94 31.98 -23.00
CA ALA A 53 44.00 31.75 -21.91
C ALA A 53 44.76 31.78 -20.58
N ILE A 54 44.38 32.70 -19.71
CA ILE A 54 44.89 32.74 -18.34
C ILE A 54 43.88 32.02 -17.46
N TRP A 55 44.30 30.95 -16.84
CA TRP A 55 43.48 30.17 -15.94
C TRP A 55 43.83 30.50 -14.49
N GLU A 56 42.87 31.01 -13.74
CA GLU A 56 42.98 31.11 -12.29
C GLU A 56 42.44 29.83 -11.65
N LYS A 57 43.14 29.33 -10.66
CA LYS A 57 42.66 28.17 -9.89
C LYS A 57 41.47 28.61 -9.07
N ALA A 58 40.34 27.95 -9.25
CA ALA A 58 39.14 28.20 -8.48
C ALA A 58 39.38 28.08 -6.96
N SER A 59 38.85 29.02 -6.18
CA SER A 59 38.99 29.05 -4.72
C SER A 59 38.40 27.79 -4.11
N GLU A 60 39.18 27.12 -3.25
CA GLU A 60 38.76 25.89 -2.59
C GLU A 60 38.23 26.17 -1.20
N TYR A 61 36.97 25.79 -0.93
CA TYR A 61 36.28 26.00 0.32
C TYR A 61 36.21 24.72 1.15
N LYS A 62 36.46 24.80 2.46
CA LYS A 62 36.50 23.66 3.36
C LYS A 62 35.09 23.25 3.82
N ILE A 63 34.82 21.92 3.85
CA ILE A 63 33.61 21.35 4.48
C ILE A 63 34.01 20.66 5.79
N THR A 64 33.43 21.12 6.90
CA THR A 64 33.64 20.54 8.23
C THR A 64 32.41 19.76 8.64
N TYR A 65 32.55 18.46 8.95
CA TYR A 65 31.45 17.58 9.36
C TYR A 65 31.41 17.38 10.88
N LYS A 66 30.37 17.87 11.54
CA LYS A 66 30.08 17.62 12.97
C LYS A 66 29.15 16.42 13.09
N LEU A 67 29.71 15.24 13.25
CA LEU A 67 29.02 13.94 13.10
C LEU A 67 28.29 13.45 14.36
N ASN A 68 28.50 14.08 15.52
CA ASN A 68 27.87 13.68 16.79
C ASN A 68 27.96 12.15 17.05
N LYS A 69 29.19 11.63 17.09
CA LYS A 69 29.51 10.20 17.25
C LYS A 69 29.08 9.29 16.07
N GLY A 70 28.77 9.86 14.92
CA GLY A 70 28.57 9.13 13.66
C GLY A 70 29.86 8.93 12.88
N LYS A 71 29.80 8.12 11.83
CA LYS A 71 30.87 7.91 10.84
C LYS A 71 30.43 8.53 9.51
N ASN A 72 31.25 9.40 8.91
CA ASN A 72 30.93 10.02 7.63
C ASN A 72 30.89 8.98 6.50
N ASN A 73 30.19 9.31 5.44
CA ASN A 73 30.27 8.58 4.19
C ASN A 73 31.56 9.03 3.47
N THR A 74 32.32 8.08 2.95
CA THR A 74 33.59 8.35 2.26
C THR A 74 33.43 9.14 0.96
N ALA A 75 32.24 9.12 0.36
CA ALA A 75 31.89 9.89 -0.83
C ALA A 75 31.52 11.36 -0.52
N ASN A 76 31.48 11.78 0.74
CA ASN A 76 31.30 13.19 1.09
C ASN A 76 32.65 13.89 1.02
N PRO A 77 32.82 14.92 0.17
CA PRO A 77 34.09 15.60 -0.01
C PRO A 77 34.48 16.43 1.21
N LYS A 78 35.75 16.75 1.34
CA LYS A 78 36.26 17.62 2.42
C LYS A 78 36.35 19.09 2.00
N THR A 79 36.35 19.34 0.71
CA THR A 79 36.44 20.65 0.09
C THR A 79 35.55 20.74 -1.13
N TYR A 80 35.30 21.93 -1.62
CA TYR A 80 34.55 22.19 -2.85
C TYR A 80 34.96 23.54 -3.43
N THR A 81 34.65 23.76 -4.69
CA THR A 81 34.79 25.03 -5.41
C THR A 81 33.39 25.58 -5.78
N SER A 82 33.33 26.82 -6.27
CA SER A 82 32.09 27.40 -6.78
C SER A 82 31.50 26.64 -7.98
N GLU A 83 32.28 25.84 -8.66
CA GLU A 83 31.87 25.05 -9.83
C GLU A 83 31.20 23.73 -9.47
N ASP A 84 31.29 23.30 -8.20
CA ASP A 84 30.80 21.99 -7.77
C ASP A 84 29.34 22.00 -7.41
N GLU A 85 28.60 20.95 -7.83
CA GLU A 85 27.30 20.56 -7.29
C GLU A 85 27.47 19.31 -6.43
N ILE A 86 27.26 19.40 -5.11
CA ILE A 86 27.51 18.30 -4.19
C ILE A 86 26.25 17.84 -3.49
N LYS A 87 25.78 16.64 -3.81
CA LYS A 87 24.68 15.95 -3.11
C LYS A 87 25.22 15.11 -1.97
N PHE A 88 24.99 15.55 -0.72
CA PHE A 88 25.54 14.89 0.45
C PHE A 88 24.99 13.47 0.65
N LYS A 89 25.89 12.53 0.87
CA LYS A 89 25.56 11.14 1.22
C LYS A 89 25.31 11.02 2.72
N LYS A 90 24.42 10.08 3.08
CA LYS A 90 24.06 9.84 4.48
C LYS A 90 25.24 9.22 5.26
N PRO A 91 25.61 9.77 6.41
CA PRO A 91 26.54 9.16 7.35
C PRO A 91 25.87 8.02 8.11
N THR A 92 26.60 7.27 8.92
CA THR A 92 26.08 6.16 9.72
C THR A 92 26.35 6.38 11.20
N ARG A 93 25.42 5.90 12.06
CA ARG A 93 25.58 5.85 13.51
C ARG A 93 24.79 4.67 14.09
N SER A 94 25.45 3.77 14.80
CA SER A 94 24.80 2.58 15.34
C SER A 94 23.66 2.95 16.30
N GLY A 95 22.48 2.36 16.09
CA GLY A 95 21.28 2.60 16.90
C GLY A 95 20.58 3.95 16.66
N TYR A 96 20.96 4.67 15.60
CA TYR A 96 20.38 5.95 15.26
C TYR A 96 20.05 6.04 13.79
N HIS A 97 18.95 6.70 13.47
CA HIS A 97 18.57 7.09 12.12
C HIS A 97 19.08 8.50 11.82
N PHE A 98 19.64 8.68 10.63
CA PHE A 98 20.06 9.98 10.14
C PHE A 98 18.85 10.79 9.64
N VAL A 99 18.65 11.97 10.22
CA VAL A 99 17.54 12.87 9.90
C VAL A 99 17.89 13.84 8.77
N GLY A 100 19.14 14.33 8.77
CA GLY A 100 19.60 15.27 7.76
C GLY A 100 20.87 16.00 8.16
N TRP A 101 21.48 16.68 7.19
CA TRP A 101 22.53 17.66 7.40
C TRP A 101 21.95 19.04 7.65
N TYR A 102 22.58 19.82 8.52
CA TYR A 102 22.16 21.16 8.89
C TYR A 102 23.36 22.08 8.92
N THR A 103 23.18 23.36 8.55
CA THR A 103 24.24 24.38 8.57
C THR A 103 24.41 25.04 9.94
N ASP A 104 23.50 24.76 10.89
CA ASP A 104 23.56 25.30 12.23
C ASP A 104 23.42 24.20 13.32
N SER A 105 24.01 24.46 14.48
CA SER A 105 24.00 23.52 15.63
C SER A 105 22.64 23.35 16.29
N LYS A 106 21.67 24.22 16.02
CA LYS A 106 20.29 24.15 16.54
C LYS A 106 19.36 23.39 15.59
N TYR A 107 19.91 22.88 14.47
CA TYR A 107 19.18 22.10 13.47
C TYR A 107 17.96 22.82 12.87
N LYS A 108 18.07 24.11 12.58
CA LYS A 108 17.01 24.92 11.96
C LYS A 108 17.08 24.88 10.43
N ASN A 109 18.31 25.02 9.86
CA ASN A 109 18.54 25.16 8.44
C ASN A 109 19.07 23.83 7.86
N GLN A 110 18.17 23.05 7.25
CA GLN A 110 18.54 21.77 6.62
C GLN A 110 19.11 22.00 5.24
N ILE A 111 20.17 21.26 4.90
CA ILE A 111 20.81 21.25 3.59
C ILE A 111 20.97 19.83 3.07
N SER A 112 20.82 19.62 1.78
CA SER A 112 21.04 18.32 1.11
C SER A 112 22.02 18.38 -0.05
N VAL A 113 22.27 19.58 -0.56
CA VAL A 113 23.10 19.87 -1.73
C VAL A 113 23.87 21.18 -1.52
N ILE A 114 25.08 21.26 -2.02
CA ILE A 114 25.77 22.52 -2.33
C ILE A 114 25.47 22.78 -3.80
N GLU A 115 24.84 23.90 -4.10
CA GLU A 115 24.52 24.29 -5.47
C GLU A 115 25.75 24.95 -6.12
N LYS A 116 25.85 24.85 -7.45
CA LYS A 116 26.85 25.61 -8.23
C LYS A 116 26.80 27.10 -7.91
N GLY A 117 27.93 27.77 -7.90
CA GLY A 117 28.04 29.15 -7.49
C GLY A 117 28.08 29.38 -5.97
N SER A 118 28.05 28.32 -5.16
CA SER A 118 28.16 28.44 -3.69
C SER A 118 29.62 28.74 -3.31
N GLU A 119 29.80 29.66 -2.36
CA GLU A 119 31.13 30.08 -1.88
C GLU A 119 31.20 30.02 -0.35
N GLY A 120 32.44 29.98 0.18
CA GLY A 120 32.73 30.02 1.60
C GLY A 120 32.81 28.65 2.28
N SER A 121 33.58 28.57 3.35
CA SER A 121 33.70 27.34 4.14
C SER A 121 32.41 26.97 4.87
N LEU A 122 32.05 25.69 4.86
CA LEU A 122 30.80 25.17 5.35
C LEU A 122 30.99 24.24 6.55
N THR A 123 30.20 24.43 7.61
CA THR A 123 30.13 23.47 8.71
C THR A 123 28.78 22.76 8.70
N LEU A 124 28.82 21.42 8.62
CA LEU A 124 27.62 20.58 8.55
C LEU A 124 27.44 19.79 9.84
N TYR A 125 26.25 19.88 10.41
CA TYR A 125 25.85 19.17 11.62
C TYR A 125 24.93 18.01 11.28
N ALA A 126 25.34 16.78 11.60
CA ALA A 126 24.52 15.60 11.43
C ALA A 126 23.46 15.52 12.55
N LYS A 127 22.19 15.54 12.17
CA LYS A 127 21.07 15.32 13.11
C LYS A 127 20.67 13.86 13.14
N TRP A 128 20.49 13.33 14.34
CA TRP A 128 20.19 11.93 14.59
C TRP A 128 18.92 11.76 15.43
N THR A 129 18.17 10.70 15.16
CA THR A 129 17.09 10.20 16.03
C THR A 129 17.42 8.80 16.49
N LYS A 130 17.28 8.53 17.80
CA LYS A 130 17.49 7.18 18.36
C LYS A 130 16.45 6.22 17.77
N GLU A 131 16.90 5.08 17.29
CA GLU A 131 16.03 3.99 16.88
C GLU A 131 15.48 3.25 18.11
N ILE A 132 14.19 2.94 18.07
CA ILE A 132 13.57 2.11 19.11
C ILE A 132 13.40 0.67 18.63
N SER A 133 13.41 -0.27 19.56
CA SER A 133 13.10 -1.67 19.28
C SER A 133 11.64 -1.85 18.85
N PRO A 134 11.35 -2.79 17.94
CA PRO A 134 9.97 -3.09 17.55
C PRO A 134 9.13 -3.54 18.75
N SER A 135 7.98 -2.90 18.92
CA SER A 135 6.97 -3.32 19.91
C SER A 135 5.58 -3.07 19.31
N ALA A 136 4.57 -3.77 19.79
CA ALA A 136 3.18 -3.61 19.32
C ALA A 136 2.58 -2.23 19.62
N LYS A 137 3.27 -1.39 20.36
CA LYS A 137 2.88 -0.01 20.72
C LYS A 137 3.71 1.06 19.99
N ALA A 138 4.58 0.66 19.05
CA ALA A 138 5.47 1.59 18.37
C ALA A 138 4.75 2.39 17.26
N ALA A 139 3.59 1.93 16.81
CA ALA A 139 2.67 2.65 15.92
C ALA A 139 1.24 2.53 16.45
N SER A 140 0.41 3.54 16.21
CA SER A 140 -1.04 3.47 16.37
C SER A 140 -1.70 3.27 15.01
N LEU A 141 -2.79 2.50 14.94
CA LEU A 141 -3.68 2.49 13.80
C LEU A 141 -4.69 3.63 13.96
N ASP A 142 -4.71 4.55 13.01
CA ASP A 142 -5.72 5.61 12.98
C ASP A 142 -7.05 5.02 12.47
N TYR A 143 -6.98 4.22 11.42
CA TYR A 143 -8.12 3.45 10.89
C TYR A 143 -7.68 2.36 9.92
N VAL A 144 -8.55 1.35 9.76
CA VAL A 144 -8.57 0.36 8.69
C VAL A 144 -9.98 0.38 8.11
N LYS A 145 -10.18 0.88 6.90
CA LYS A 145 -11.55 1.04 6.34
C LYS A 145 -11.61 0.86 4.83
N GLY A 146 -12.76 0.39 4.36
CA GLY A 146 -13.15 0.47 2.95
C GLY A 146 -13.39 1.93 2.57
N THR A 147 -12.81 2.39 1.46
CA THR A 147 -12.97 3.77 0.97
C THR A 147 -13.75 3.84 -0.32
N LYS A 148 -13.71 2.79 -1.11
CA LYS A 148 -14.51 2.57 -2.31
C LYS A 148 -14.48 1.08 -2.66
N ALA A 149 -15.24 0.66 -3.66
CA ALA A 149 -15.25 -0.71 -4.16
C ALA A 149 -13.82 -1.27 -4.30
N ASN A 150 -13.62 -2.45 -3.77
CA ASN A 150 -12.34 -3.19 -3.78
C ASN A 150 -11.13 -2.42 -3.21
N THR A 151 -11.33 -1.39 -2.40
CA THR A 151 -10.19 -0.59 -1.89
C THR A 151 -10.25 -0.41 -0.38
N ILE A 152 -9.31 -1.02 0.32
CA ILE A 152 -9.04 -0.79 1.74
C ILE A 152 -7.98 0.31 1.87
N THR A 153 -8.25 1.29 2.72
CA THR A 153 -7.27 2.28 3.14
C THR A 153 -6.94 2.07 4.61
N VAL A 154 -5.63 1.99 4.89
CA VAL A 154 -5.10 1.88 6.25
C VAL A 154 -4.24 3.09 6.54
N SER A 155 -4.55 3.78 7.62
CA SER A 155 -3.74 4.90 8.13
C SER A 155 -3.21 4.56 9.51
N ALA A 156 -1.97 4.92 9.73
CA ALA A 156 -1.31 4.73 11.03
C ALA A 156 -0.36 5.89 11.32
N THR A 157 -0.16 6.17 12.60
CA THR A 157 0.81 7.15 13.08
C THR A 157 1.95 6.44 13.78
N VAL A 158 3.17 6.76 13.38
CA VAL A 158 4.40 6.26 14.00
C VAL A 158 4.98 7.38 14.86
N SER A 159 5.22 7.11 16.12
CA SER A 159 5.70 8.12 17.08
C SER A 159 7.23 8.21 17.12
N ASN A 160 7.94 7.16 16.74
CA ASN A 160 9.37 7.05 16.79
C ASN A 160 9.93 6.30 15.59
N TYR A 161 11.22 6.42 15.35
CA TYR A 161 11.88 5.63 14.31
C TYR A 161 12.13 4.20 14.79
N VAL A 162 11.38 3.25 14.28
CA VAL A 162 11.48 1.84 14.69
C VAL A 162 12.60 1.14 13.93
N LYS A 163 13.50 0.44 14.60
CA LYS A 163 14.57 -0.33 13.98
C LYS A 163 14.01 -1.37 13.01
N SER A 164 14.54 -1.44 11.78
CA SER A 164 14.19 -2.46 10.77
C SER A 164 15.42 -2.78 9.90
N SER A 165 15.37 -3.91 9.20
CA SER A 165 16.48 -4.36 8.35
C SER A 165 16.54 -3.67 6.98
N ASP A 166 15.48 -2.98 6.54
CA ASP A 166 15.36 -2.49 5.17
C ASP A 166 14.78 -1.08 5.02
N GLY A 167 14.45 -0.41 6.12
CA GLY A 167 13.95 0.97 6.09
C GLY A 167 12.49 1.13 5.60
N TYR A 168 11.68 0.06 5.60
CA TYR A 168 10.27 0.11 5.22
C TYR A 168 9.32 -0.19 6.38
N TYR A 169 8.10 0.36 6.31
CA TYR A 169 6.92 -0.13 7.00
C TYR A 169 6.10 -0.99 6.07
N TYR A 170 5.48 -2.02 6.61
CA TYR A 170 4.66 -2.99 5.89
C TYR A 170 3.23 -2.97 6.40
N LEU A 171 2.27 -3.05 5.47
CA LEU A 171 0.94 -3.48 5.82
C LEU A 171 0.95 -5.01 5.84
N VAL A 172 0.60 -5.58 6.98
CA VAL A 172 0.53 -7.03 7.16
C VAL A 172 -0.92 -7.47 7.33
N TYR A 173 -1.28 -8.52 6.61
CA TYR A 173 -2.50 -9.27 6.79
C TYR A 173 -2.27 -10.34 7.85
N VAL A 174 -3.16 -10.37 8.83
CA VAL A 174 -3.04 -11.20 10.03
C VAL A 174 -4.11 -12.30 9.95
N ASP A 175 -3.72 -13.51 10.20
CA ASP A 175 -4.63 -14.64 10.35
C ASP A 175 -5.54 -14.44 11.57
N SER A 176 -6.85 -14.48 11.35
CA SER A 176 -7.86 -14.18 12.37
C SER A 176 -7.83 -15.17 13.53
N ASN A 177 -7.50 -16.43 13.24
CA ASN A 177 -7.50 -17.51 14.21
C ASN A 177 -6.23 -17.55 15.05
N SER A 178 -5.06 -17.55 14.39
CA SER A 178 -3.77 -17.66 15.08
C SER A 178 -3.20 -16.32 15.53
N GLY A 179 -3.72 -15.21 15.01
CA GLY A 179 -3.19 -13.87 15.25
C GLY A 179 -1.77 -13.65 14.69
N LYS A 180 -1.23 -14.59 13.90
CA LYS A 180 0.09 -14.48 13.28
C LYS A 180 0.04 -13.73 11.96
N VAL A 181 1.14 -13.12 11.57
CA VAL A 181 1.27 -12.51 10.24
C VAL A 181 1.22 -13.61 9.19
N LYS A 182 0.25 -13.52 8.28
CA LYS A 182 0.05 -14.46 7.18
C LYS A 182 0.75 -13.99 5.91
N LYS A 183 0.63 -12.69 5.59
CA LYS A 183 1.18 -12.12 4.37
C LYS A 183 1.46 -10.62 4.55
N THR A 184 2.44 -10.11 3.83
CA THR A 184 2.61 -8.67 3.62
C THR A 184 1.85 -8.27 2.36
N VAL A 185 1.01 -7.24 2.47
CA VAL A 185 0.11 -6.80 1.40
C VAL A 185 0.38 -5.36 0.95
N GLY A 186 1.36 -4.70 1.54
CA GLY A 186 1.80 -3.37 1.13
C GLY A 186 3.09 -2.98 1.83
N LYS A 187 3.83 -2.04 1.24
CA LYS A 187 5.02 -1.44 1.86
C LYS A 187 5.12 0.03 1.54
N VAL A 188 5.62 0.82 2.49
CA VAL A 188 5.98 2.23 2.31
C VAL A 188 7.36 2.48 2.89
N LYS A 189 8.11 3.38 2.27
CA LYS A 189 9.40 3.82 2.82
C LYS A 189 9.16 4.56 4.13
N LYS A 190 9.99 4.32 5.13
CA LYS A 190 9.91 5.06 6.38
C LYS A 190 10.13 6.54 6.12
N PRO A 191 9.29 7.43 6.71
CA PRO A 191 9.54 8.87 6.61
C PRO A 191 10.87 9.20 7.28
N GLU A 192 11.55 10.21 6.78
CA GLU A 192 12.84 10.66 7.33
C GLU A 192 12.69 11.22 8.75
N LYS A 193 11.54 11.80 9.05
CA LYS A 193 11.21 12.25 10.40
C LYS A 193 10.77 11.06 11.26
N ALA A 194 11.20 11.06 12.52
CA ALA A 194 10.88 9.98 13.46
C ALA A 194 9.36 9.80 13.70
N LYS A 195 8.62 10.90 13.70
CA LYS A 195 7.16 10.92 13.84
C LYS A 195 6.53 11.22 12.49
N GLY A 196 5.53 10.43 12.11
CA GLY A 196 4.83 10.65 10.86
C GLY A 196 3.60 9.78 10.68
N LYS A 197 2.75 10.23 9.79
CA LYS A 197 1.58 9.48 9.32
C LYS A 197 1.99 8.64 8.12
N ILE A 198 1.53 7.40 8.08
CA ILE A 198 1.72 6.47 6.97
C ILE A 198 0.36 5.99 6.49
N THR A 199 0.20 5.86 5.18
CA THR A 199 -1.04 5.42 4.58
C THR A 199 -0.76 4.34 3.54
N PHE A 200 -1.59 3.30 3.57
CA PHE A 200 -1.61 2.23 2.57
C PHE A 200 -2.95 2.23 1.87
N LYS A 201 -2.92 2.01 0.56
CA LYS A 201 -4.10 1.71 -0.25
C LYS A 201 -3.93 0.30 -0.80
N LEU A 202 -4.85 -0.60 -0.47
CA LEU A 202 -4.84 -1.99 -0.87
C LEU A 202 -6.02 -2.27 -1.78
N ASN A 203 -5.73 -2.68 -3.02
CA ASN A 203 -6.74 -3.25 -3.90
C ASN A 203 -6.96 -4.71 -3.51
N ILE A 204 -8.20 -5.09 -3.26
CA ILE A 204 -8.60 -6.43 -2.84
C ILE A 204 -9.34 -7.22 -3.92
N SER A 205 -9.33 -6.74 -5.17
CA SER A 205 -9.90 -7.47 -6.29
C SER A 205 -9.28 -8.87 -6.39
N GLY A 206 -10.10 -9.91 -6.40
CA GLY A 206 -9.65 -11.30 -6.33
C GLY A 206 -9.19 -11.78 -4.94
N HIS A 207 -9.39 -10.98 -3.90
CA HIS A 207 -9.05 -11.29 -2.51
C HIS A 207 -10.19 -10.91 -1.56
N PRO A 208 -11.39 -11.52 -1.69
CA PRO A 208 -12.55 -11.18 -0.86
C PRO A 208 -12.30 -11.38 0.63
N GLU A 209 -11.39 -12.31 0.99
CA GLU A 209 -10.99 -12.56 2.37
C GLU A 209 -10.41 -11.34 3.08
N TYR A 210 -9.90 -10.37 2.33
CA TYR A 210 -9.35 -9.15 2.93
C TYR A 210 -10.43 -8.20 3.46
N ALA A 211 -11.66 -8.28 2.93
CA ALA A 211 -12.76 -7.45 3.42
C ALA A 211 -13.06 -7.69 4.90
N GLN A 212 -12.85 -8.92 5.36
CA GLN A 212 -13.10 -9.35 6.73
C GLN A 212 -11.78 -9.67 7.48
N GLY A 213 -10.67 -9.26 6.92
CA GLY A 213 -9.35 -9.52 7.46
C GLY A 213 -8.91 -8.57 8.56
N LYS A 214 -7.96 -9.01 9.37
CA LYS A 214 -7.23 -8.16 10.30
C LYS A 214 -5.95 -7.63 9.66
N PHE A 215 -5.69 -6.36 9.87
CA PHE A 215 -4.49 -5.69 9.39
C PHE A 215 -3.72 -5.05 10.54
N ALA A 216 -2.42 -4.95 10.35
CA ALA A 216 -1.53 -4.25 11.28
C ALA A 216 -0.34 -3.64 10.53
N ILE A 217 0.40 -2.78 11.19
CA ILE A 217 1.67 -2.28 10.69
C ILE A 217 2.79 -3.19 11.18
N GLY A 218 3.66 -3.56 10.26
CA GLY A 218 4.83 -4.38 10.53
C GLY A 218 6.13 -3.74 10.08
N ILE A 219 7.22 -4.30 10.55
CA ILE A 219 8.59 -4.04 10.06
C ILE A 219 9.29 -5.36 9.76
N LYS A 220 10.29 -5.30 8.90
CA LYS A 220 11.15 -6.45 8.61
C LYS A 220 12.32 -6.52 9.59
N LYS A 221 12.43 -7.62 10.32
CA LYS A 221 13.56 -7.87 11.25
C LYS A 221 14.77 -8.47 10.54
N SER A 222 14.52 -9.40 9.59
CA SER A 222 15.53 -10.11 8.80
C SER A 222 14.97 -10.48 7.43
N LYS A 223 15.68 -11.27 6.62
CA LYS A 223 15.22 -11.65 5.26
C LYS A 223 13.78 -12.18 5.20
N SER A 224 13.34 -12.96 6.19
CA SER A 224 12.02 -13.61 6.21
C SER A 224 11.15 -13.28 7.43
N ALA A 225 11.68 -12.59 8.46
CA ALA A 225 10.98 -12.35 9.71
C ALA A 225 10.40 -10.94 9.78
N TYR A 226 9.11 -10.85 10.12
CA TYR A 226 8.39 -9.60 10.36
C TYR A 226 7.99 -9.47 11.83
N SER A 227 7.95 -8.25 12.33
CA SER A 227 7.35 -7.91 13.63
C SER A 227 6.22 -6.94 13.44
N VAL A 228 5.09 -7.22 14.08
CA VAL A 228 3.97 -6.30 14.20
C VAL A 228 4.33 -5.21 15.21
N ILE A 229 4.08 -3.95 14.83
CA ILE A 229 4.41 -2.76 15.63
C ILE A 229 3.20 -1.88 15.95
N SER A 230 2.00 -2.32 15.62
CA SER A 230 0.73 -1.65 15.93
C SER A 230 -0.29 -2.64 16.51
N PRO A 231 -1.40 -2.15 17.08
CA PRO A 231 -2.60 -2.96 17.26
C PRO A 231 -3.03 -3.61 15.93
N LYS A 232 -3.84 -4.66 16.00
CA LYS A 232 -4.45 -5.36 14.87
C LYS A 232 -5.90 -4.91 14.80
N SER A 233 -6.40 -4.58 13.61
CA SER A 233 -7.79 -4.13 13.43
C SER A 233 -8.42 -4.75 12.20
N TYR A 234 -9.70 -5.05 12.28
CA TYR A 234 -10.55 -5.37 11.15
C TYR A 234 -10.87 -4.12 10.32
N VAL A 235 -11.40 -4.33 9.12
CA VAL A 235 -12.00 -3.26 8.32
C VAL A 235 -13.29 -2.81 9.01
N SER A 236 -13.38 -1.50 9.32
CA SER A 236 -14.49 -0.96 10.12
C SER A 236 -15.79 -0.78 9.34
N ASN A 237 -15.73 -0.75 8.01
CA ASN A 237 -16.88 -0.54 7.11
C ASN A 237 -16.72 -1.35 5.83
N PRO A 238 -16.78 -2.70 5.93
CA PRO A 238 -16.57 -3.60 4.80
C PRO A 238 -17.62 -3.44 3.69
N GLU A 239 -18.81 -2.92 3.99
CA GLU A 239 -19.86 -2.63 3.02
C GLU A 239 -19.41 -1.66 1.90
N LYS A 240 -18.47 -0.77 2.18
CA LYS A 240 -17.88 0.13 1.18
C LYS A 240 -16.97 -0.56 0.15
N LEU A 241 -16.62 -1.81 0.40
CA LEU A 241 -15.80 -2.62 -0.49
C LEU A 241 -16.61 -3.34 -1.56
N SER A 242 -17.92 -3.41 -1.37
CA SER A 242 -18.84 -4.07 -2.30
C SER A 242 -18.77 -3.40 -3.68
N THR A 243 -18.77 -4.21 -4.71
CA THR A 243 -19.01 -3.81 -6.11
C THR A 243 -20.49 -3.87 -6.47
N ASN A 244 -21.31 -4.42 -5.58
CA ASN A 244 -22.75 -4.48 -5.78
C ASN A 244 -23.37 -3.09 -5.55
N THR A 245 -23.97 -2.55 -6.60
CA THR A 245 -24.67 -1.25 -6.59
C THR A 245 -26.19 -1.40 -6.57
N ALA A 246 -26.71 -2.63 -6.42
CA ALA A 246 -28.14 -2.85 -6.34
C ALA A 246 -28.73 -2.08 -5.15
N ALA A 247 -29.77 -1.32 -5.42
CA ALA A 247 -30.50 -0.64 -4.38
C ALA A 247 -31.22 -1.67 -3.49
N TYR A 248 -31.20 -1.44 -2.17
CA TYR A 248 -31.98 -2.24 -1.25
C TYR A 248 -33.46 -2.05 -1.57
N PHE A 249 -34.15 -3.14 -1.94
CA PHE A 249 -35.55 -3.09 -2.25
C PHE A 249 -36.38 -3.18 -0.99
N VAL A 250 -37.22 -2.18 -0.75
CA VAL A 250 -38.23 -2.18 0.31
C VAL A 250 -39.62 -2.35 -0.33
N PRO A 251 -40.29 -3.46 -0.10
CA PRO A 251 -41.60 -3.68 -0.71
C PRO A 251 -42.67 -2.74 -0.11
N GLY A 252 -43.61 -2.31 -0.95
CA GLY A 252 -44.73 -1.47 -0.53
C GLY A 252 -45.77 -2.18 0.37
N THR A 253 -45.59 -3.46 0.60
CA THR A 253 -46.45 -4.29 1.47
C THR A 253 -45.61 -5.32 2.22
N LYS A 254 -46.03 -5.67 3.44
CA LYS A 254 -45.44 -6.73 4.26
C LYS A 254 -45.98 -8.14 3.94
N LYS A 255 -46.84 -8.26 2.92
CA LYS A 255 -47.39 -9.56 2.53
C LYS A 255 -46.30 -10.44 1.97
N GLY A 256 -46.03 -11.56 2.61
CA GLY A 256 -45.00 -12.53 2.22
C GLY A 256 -45.37 -13.92 2.68
N ILE A 257 -44.72 -14.91 2.08
CA ILE A 257 -44.88 -16.31 2.41
C ILE A 257 -43.53 -17.02 2.44
N GLN A 258 -43.48 -18.16 3.10
CA GLN A 258 -42.38 -19.11 2.93
C GLN A 258 -42.71 -19.95 1.69
N ALA A 259 -41.84 -19.86 0.67
CA ALA A 259 -42.04 -20.57 -0.58
C ALA A 259 -40.72 -20.83 -1.28
N THR A 260 -40.67 -21.86 -2.10
CA THR A 260 -39.55 -22.20 -2.99
C THR A 260 -40.00 -22.20 -4.46
N ASP A 261 -41.27 -21.91 -4.75
CA ASP A 261 -41.84 -21.77 -6.08
C ASP A 261 -42.30 -20.33 -6.36
N ILE A 262 -41.90 -19.80 -7.49
CA ILE A 262 -42.25 -18.44 -7.93
C ILE A 262 -43.76 -18.31 -8.25
N ASN A 263 -44.42 -19.39 -8.64
CA ASN A 263 -45.87 -19.39 -8.92
C ASN A 263 -46.70 -19.13 -7.67
N GLU A 264 -46.36 -19.76 -6.55
CA GLU A 264 -47.00 -19.49 -5.25
C GLU A 264 -46.93 -18.01 -4.86
N LEU A 265 -45.79 -17.37 -5.12
CA LEU A 265 -45.59 -15.95 -4.85
C LEU A 265 -46.43 -15.06 -5.76
N THR A 266 -46.60 -15.45 -7.00
CA THR A 266 -47.39 -14.73 -8.00
C THR A 266 -48.89 -14.85 -7.68
N ASP A 267 -49.39 -16.05 -7.42
CA ASP A 267 -50.78 -16.35 -7.12
C ASP A 267 -51.24 -15.66 -5.81
N THR A 268 -50.38 -15.65 -4.81
CA THR A 268 -50.65 -14.96 -3.56
C THR A 268 -50.41 -13.45 -3.61
N LYS A 269 -49.88 -12.91 -4.73
CA LYS A 269 -49.47 -11.51 -4.86
C LYS A 269 -48.50 -11.07 -3.76
N SER A 270 -47.66 -11.98 -3.30
CA SER A 270 -46.66 -11.72 -2.26
C SER A 270 -45.53 -10.83 -2.79
N LYS A 271 -45.01 -9.94 -1.94
CA LYS A 271 -43.91 -9.05 -2.24
C LYS A 271 -42.66 -9.33 -1.40
N THR A 272 -42.76 -10.31 -0.52
CA THR A 272 -41.64 -10.85 0.24
C THR A 272 -41.67 -12.38 0.20
N VAL A 273 -40.52 -13.00 0.13
CA VAL A 273 -40.35 -14.45 0.24
C VAL A 273 -39.32 -14.77 1.31
N PHE A 274 -39.56 -15.84 2.01
CA PHE A 274 -38.64 -16.45 2.96
C PHE A 274 -38.40 -17.90 2.55
N PHE A 275 -37.17 -18.37 2.60
CA PHE A 275 -36.85 -19.79 2.45
C PHE A 275 -35.61 -20.18 3.29
N ASN A 276 -35.53 -21.46 3.63
CA ASN A 276 -34.37 -22.06 4.25
C ASN A 276 -33.37 -22.48 3.18
N LEU A 277 -32.12 -22.12 3.39
CA LEU A 277 -30.96 -22.61 2.66
C LEU A 277 -30.23 -23.56 3.61
N TYR A 278 -30.32 -24.85 3.35
CA TYR A 278 -29.66 -25.87 4.18
C TYR A 278 -28.21 -26.02 3.82
N ILE A 279 -27.37 -26.15 4.85
CA ILE A 279 -25.93 -26.35 4.64
C ILE A 279 -25.63 -27.64 3.92
N SER A 280 -26.43 -28.68 4.12
CA SER A 280 -26.36 -29.91 3.38
C SER A 280 -26.48 -29.71 1.86
N ASP A 281 -27.39 -28.79 1.43
CA ASP A 281 -27.50 -28.47 0.00
C ASP A 281 -26.24 -27.84 -0.55
N LEU A 282 -25.63 -26.91 0.23
CA LEU A 282 -24.40 -26.26 -0.16
C LEU A 282 -23.18 -27.21 -0.19
N MET A 283 -23.15 -28.15 0.74
CA MET A 283 -22.04 -29.13 0.88
C MET A 283 -22.22 -30.37 0.01
N ARG A 284 -23.35 -30.53 -0.66
CA ARG A 284 -23.65 -31.68 -1.53
C ARG A 284 -22.71 -31.73 -2.71
N LYS A 285 -22.19 -32.92 -3.02
CA LYS A 285 -21.15 -33.16 -4.04
C LYS A 285 -21.61 -34.00 -5.23
N ASP A 286 -22.87 -34.31 -5.31
CA ASP A 286 -23.43 -35.21 -6.32
C ASP A 286 -23.54 -34.58 -7.71
N SER A 287 -23.84 -33.29 -7.78
CA SER A 287 -23.93 -32.54 -9.04
C SER A 287 -23.73 -31.05 -8.83
N GLY A 288 -23.37 -30.34 -9.88
CA GLY A 288 -23.30 -28.87 -9.87
C GLY A 288 -22.28 -28.29 -8.89
N VAL A 289 -21.18 -28.99 -8.60
CA VAL A 289 -20.15 -28.53 -7.67
C VAL A 289 -19.26 -27.51 -8.33
N GLU A 290 -19.10 -26.36 -7.67
CA GLU A 290 -18.23 -25.27 -8.09
C GLU A 290 -16.97 -25.24 -7.21
N THR A 291 -15.87 -24.84 -7.82
CA THR A 291 -14.61 -24.62 -7.12
C THR A 291 -14.52 -23.18 -6.67
N TYR A 292 -14.31 -22.93 -5.37
CA TYR A 292 -14.20 -21.63 -4.78
C TYR A 292 -12.86 -21.45 -4.07
N LYS A 293 -12.12 -20.40 -4.44
CA LYS A 293 -10.83 -20.06 -3.80
C LYS A 293 -11.04 -18.98 -2.78
N TYR A 294 -10.72 -19.29 -1.53
CA TYR A 294 -10.83 -18.34 -0.43
C TYR A 294 -9.62 -18.45 0.50
N ASN A 295 -9.01 -17.32 0.81
CA ASN A 295 -7.91 -17.22 1.77
C ASN A 295 -6.75 -18.19 1.51
N GLY A 296 -6.42 -18.43 0.21
CA GLY A 296 -5.35 -19.31 -0.24
C GLY A 296 -5.67 -20.80 -0.17
N LYS A 297 -6.92 -21.18 0.12
CA LYS A 297 -7.43 -22.53 0.08
C LYS A 297 -8.48 -22.70 -1.01
N THR A 298 -8.64 -23.93 -1.47
CA THR A 298 -9.69 -24.31 -2.42
C THR A 298 -10.80 -25.05 -1.68
N TYR A 299 -12.02 -24.63 -1.93
CA TYR A 299 -13.25 -25.22 -1.40
C TYR A 299 -14.13 -25.68 -2.56
N HIS A 300 -15.05 -26.58 -2.28
CA HIS A 300 -15.98 -27.13 -3.24
C HIS A 300 -17.39 -27.00 -2.66
N PHE A 301 -18.22 -26.17 -3.27
CA PHE A 301 -19.59 -25.91 -2.87
C PHE A 301 -20.54 -26.22 -4.01
N ASN A 302 -21.78 -26.61 -3.68
CA ASN A 302 -22.81 -26.77 -4.69
C ASN A 302 -23.21 -25.41 -5.26
N GLY A 303 -23.46 -25.35 -6.56
CA GLY A 303 -23.84 -24.14 -7.28
C GLY A 303 -25.21 -23.58 -6.94
N LEU A 304 -26.04 -24.33 -6.22
CA LEU A 304 -27.37 -23.90 -5.75
C LEU A 304 -28.25 -23.35 -6.87
N TYR A 305 -28.22 -23.94 -8.06
CA TYR A 305 -28.85 -23.38 -9.27
C TYR A 305 -30.36 -23.19 -9.13
N GLY A 306 -31.07 -24.05 -8.38
CA GLY A 306 -32.50 -23.88 -8.09
C GLY A 306 -32.76 -22.60 -7.28
N TYR A 307 -31.96 -22.35 -6.25
CA TYR A 307 -32.06 -21.13 -5.45
C TYR A 307 -31.67 -19.89 -6.27
N VAL A 308 -30.62 -19.99 -7.10
CA VAL A 308 -30.23 -18.91 -8.00
C VAL A 308 -31.38 -18.53 -8.93
N TYR A 309 -32.03 -19.52 -9.56
CA TYR A 309 -33.16 -19.29 -10.43
C TYR A 309 -34.30 -18.60 -9.70
N LEU A 310 -34.74 -19.13 -8.53
CA LEU A 310 -35.80 -18.54 -7.71
C LEU A 310 -35.47 -17.07 -7.36
N VAL A 311 -34.29 -16.80 -6.88
CA VAL A 311 -33.86 -15.45 -6.48
C VAL A 311 -33.89 -14.49 -7.67
N GLN A 312 -33.40 -14.93 -8.85
CA GLN A 312 -33.45 -14.14 -10.09
C GLN A 312 -34.90 -13.81 -10.50
N GLN A 313 -35.81 -14.78 -10.44
CA GLN A 313 -37.21 -14.56 -10.73
C GLN A 313 -37.87 -13.59 -9.74
N CYS A 314 -37.57 -13.74 -8.45
CA CYS A 314 -38.03 -12.82 -7.40
C CYS A 314 -37.52 -11.39 -7.64
N ASN A 315 -36.24 -11.24 -7.91
CA ASN A 315 -35.65 -9.92 -8.18
C ASN A 315 -36.28 -9.26 -9.42
N ALA A 316 -36.49 -10.02 -10.50
CA ALA A 316 -37.12 -9.52 -11.73
C ALA A 316 -38.59 -9.04 -11.48
N LYS A 317 -39.28 -9.64 -10.52
CA LYS A 317 -40.68 -9.28 -10.14
C LYS A 317 -40.75 -8.27 -9.01
N GLY A 318 -39.61 -7.75 -8.52
CA GLY A 318 -39.55 -6.84 -7.37
C GLY A 318 -40.06 -7.48 -6.07
N ILE A 319 -39.75 -8.76 -5.86
CA ILE A 319 -40.06 -9.50 -4.63
C ILE A 319 -38.80 -9.52 -3.77
N GLN A 320 -38.92 -9.05 -2.53
CA GLN A 320 -37.80 -9.05 -1.58
C GLN A 320 -37.53 -10.47 -1.09
N VAL A 321 -36.29 -10.87 -1.09
CA VAL A 321 -35.86 -12.21 -0.68
C VAL A 321 -35.16 -12.16 0.68
N THR A 322 -35.64 -13.03 1.58
CA THR A 322 -35.01 -13.36 2.86
C THR A 322 -34.61 -14.82 2.85
N ALA A 323 -33.36 -15.13 3.09
CA ALA A 323 -32.88 -16.49 3.24
C ALA A 323 -32.37 -16.74 4.65
N GLN A 324 -32.77 -17.86 5.24
CA GLN A 324 -32.23 -18.35 6.50
C GLN A 324 -31.22 -19.46 6.21
N ILE A 325 -30.04 -19.35 6.73
CA ILE A 325 -29.05 -20.42 6.69
C ILE A 325 -29.35 -21.39 7.81
N SER A 326 -29.83 -22.57 7.45
CA SER A 326 -30.19 -23.64 8.38
C SER A 326 -29.12 -24.71 8.42
N ILE A 327 -28.69 -25.05 9.64
CA ILE A 327 -27.65 -26.06 9.87
C ILE A 327 -28.37 -27.37 10.13
N ASP A 328 -28.32 -28.28 9.17
CA ASP A 328 -28.92 -29.59 9.24
C ASP A 328 -27.88 -30.69 9.38
N ARG A 329 -28.29 -31.84 9.89
CA ARG A 329 -27.41 -32.99 10.11
C ARG A 329 -27.56 -34.04 9.01
N ASN A 330 -26.46 -34.25 8.28
CA ASN A 330 -26.34 -35.40 7.38
C ASN A 330 -24.85 -35.75 7.20
N ALA A 331 -24.56 -36.73 6.35
CA ALA A 331 -23.17 -37.18 6.10
C ALA A 331 -22.22 -36.06 5.65
N SER A 332 -22.72 -35.06 4.91
CA SER A 332 -21.88 -33.95 4.41
C SER A 332 -21.65 -32.85 5.45
N THR A 333 -22.52 -32.73 6.46
CA THR A 333 -22.46 -31.64 7.47
C THR A 333 -21.97 -32.11 8.84
N GLN A 334 -21.93 -33.43 9.09
CA GLN A 334 -21.58 -34.02 10.38
C GLN A 334 -20.26 -33.48 10.99
N SER A 335 -19.27 -33.19 10.17
CA SER A 335 -17.98 -32.68 10.66
C SER A 335 -17.99 -31.21 11.06
N PHE A 336 -19.03 -30.47 10.70
CA PHE A 336 -19.14 -29.02 10.93
C PHE A 336 -20.08 -28.67 12.09
N ILE A 337 -20.86 -29.64 12.59
CA ILE A 337 -21.81 -29.41 13.67
C ILE A 337 -21.25 -29.85 15.03
N THR A 338 -21.79 -29.30 16.09
CA THR A 338 -21.50 -29.74 17.46
C THR A 338 -22.08 -31.15 17.69
N GLY A 339 -21.24 -32.10 18.12
CA GLY A 339 -21.50 -33.52 18.09
C GLY A 339 -22.57 -34.06 19.03
N ASN A 340 -23.10 -33.29 19.97
CA ASN A 340 -23.96 -33.76 21.03
C ASN A 340 -25.14 -32.81 21.26
N SER A 341 -25.98 -32.61 20.25
CA SER A 341 -27.30 -32.11 20.60
C SER A 341 -28.05 -33.23 21.35
N PRO A 342 -28.55 -32.97 22.57
CA PRO A 342 -29.39 -33.93 23.27
C PRO A 342 -30.71 -34.23 22.53
N TYR A 343 -30.99 -33.45 21.50
CA TYR A 343 -32.18 -33.58 20.63
C TYR A 343 -31.74 -34.06 19.23
N ALA A 344 -31.43 -35.34 19.12
CA ALA A 344 -30.98 -35.97 17.87
C ALA A 344 -31.98 -35.86 16.69
N GLU A 345 -33.19 -35.45 16.94
CA GLU A 345 -34.29 -35.35 15.99
C GLU A 345 -34.59 -33.91 15.54
N THR A 346 -33.86 -32.92 16.00
CA THR A 346 -34.08 -31.51 15.60
C THR A 346 -33.44 -31.22 14.26
N ALA A 347 -34.08 -30.36 13.45
CA ALA A 347 -33.57 -29.95 12.13
C ALA A 347 -32.44 -28.89 12.21
N TYR A 348 -32.10 -28.43 13.41
CA TYR A 348 -31.20 -27.28 13.63
C TYR A 348 -30.07 -27.64 14.60
N TYR A 349 -28.84 -27.39 14.18
CA TYR A 349 -27.65 -27.70 14.94
C TYR A 349 -26.75 -26.49 15.04
N GLY A 350 -25.90 -26.43 16.08
CA GLY A 350 -24.88 -25.42 16.23
C GLY A 350 -23.61 -25.73 15.42
N TRP A 351 -22.92 -24.71 14.98
CA TRP A 351 -21.60 -24.85 14.38
C TRP A 351 -20.55 -25.27 15.41
N ASN A 352 -19.68 -26.21 15.05
CA ASN A 352 -18.50 -26.55 15.84
C ASN A 352 -17.41 -25.47 15.64
N THR A 353 -17.60 -24.32 16.29
CA THR A 353 -16.68 -23.19 16.18
C THR A 353 -15.34 -23.40 16.89
N ASP A 354 -15.18 -24.42 17.71
CA ASP A 354 -13.90 -24.78 18.34
C ASP A 354 -12.97 -25.41 17.31
N ASN A 355 -13.51 -26.00 16.27
CA ASN A 355 -12.73 -26.58 15.18
C ASN A 355 -12.31 -25.50 14.17
N SER A 356 -10.99 -25.35 13.97
CA SER A 356 -10.43 -24.35 13.06
C SER A 356 -10.79 -24.59 11.59
N THR A 357 -10.98 -25.85 11.17
CA THR A 357 -11.39 -26.21 9.80
C THR A 357 -12.83 -25.79 9.58
N THR A 358 -13.72 -26.03 10.56
CA THR A 358 -15.12 -25.58 10.52
C THR A 358 -15.19 -24.07 10.37
N ARG A 359 -14.48 -23.30 11.22
CA ARG A 359 -14.47 -21.83 11.09
C ARG A 359 -14.01 -21.35 9.72
N GLN A 360 -12.93 -21.92 9.18
CA GLN A 360 -12.42 -21.54 7.86
C GLN A 360 -13.40 -21.91 6.73
N THR A 361 -14.09 -23.04 6.85
CA THR A 361 -15.10 -23.46 5.87
C THR A 361 -16.31 -22.55 5.94
N MET A 362 -16.76 -22.17 7.15
CA MET A 362 -17.83 -21.17 7.34
C MET A 362 -17.50 -19.83 6.70
N GLU A 363 -16.29 -19.30 6.95
CA GLU A 363 -15.84 -18.04 6.35
C GLU A 363 -15.90 -18.12 4.80
N ALA A 364 -15.37 -19.20 4.23
CA ALA A 364 -15.38 -19.42 2.79
C ALA A 364 -16.80 -19.57 2.23
N MET A 365 -17.67 -20.27 2.95
CA MET A 365 -19.07 -20.49 2.59
C MET A 365 -19.87 -19.18 2.57
N PHE A 366 -19.74 -18.36 3.62
CA PHE A 366 -20.42 -17.05 3.65
C PHE A 366 -19.90 -16.11 2.56
N ALA A 367 -18.62 -16.15 2.27
CA ALA A 367 -18.04 -15.38 1.16
C ALA A 367 -18.59 -15.86 -0.20
N TYR A 368 -18.67 -17.17 -0.42
CA TYR A 368 -19.24 -17.77 -1.62
C TYR A 368 -20.72 -17.39 -1.81
N LEU A 369 -21.53 -17.52 -0.75
CA LEU A 369 -22.94 -17.13 -0.79
C LEU A 369 -23.11 -15.63 -1.06
N GLY A 370 -22.30 -14.79 -0.43
CA GLY A 370 -22.29 -13.34 -0.67
C GLY A 370 -21.95 -12.96 -2.12
N GLU A 371 -21.00 -13.65 -2.73
CA GLU A 371 -20.67 -13.44 -4.16
C GLU A 371 -21.78 -13.98 -5.08
N LYS A 372 -22.35 -15.13 -4.75
CA LYS A 372 -23.36 -15.77 -5.57
C LYS A 372 -24.68 -14.99 -5.57
N PHE A 373 -25.12 -14.55 -4.39
CA PHE A 373 -26.37 -13.86 -4.17
C PHE A 373 -26.22 -12.37 -3.85
N GLY A 374 -25.11 -11.76 -4.28
CA GLY A 374 -24.85 -10.35 -4.14
C GLY A 374 -24.80 -9.60 -5.47
N LYS A 375 -25.31 -10.17 -6.57
CA LYS A 375 -25.31 -9.59 -7.91
C LYS A 375 -26.59 -8.79 -8.17
N ASN A 376 -26.52 -7.78 -9.04
CA ASN A 376 -27.67 -6.89 -9.31
C ASN A 376 -28.95 -7.59 -9.77
N ASN A 377 -28.83 -8.76 -10.40
CA ASN A 377 -29.96 -9.57 -10.89
C ASN A 377 -30.17 -10.87 -10.10
N CYS A 378 -29.39 -11.10 -9.06
CA CYS A 378 -29.46 -12.27 -8.20
C CYS A 378 -28.97 -11.90 -6.81
N TYR A 379 -29.81 -11.25 -6.00
CA TYR A 379 -29.43 -10.86 -4.64
C TYR A 379 -30.50 -11.22 -3.62
N ILE A 380 -30.02 -11.62 -2.46
CA ILE A 380 -30.82 -11.86 -1.28
C ILE A 380 -30.71 -10.61 -0.42
N SER A 381 -31.87 -9.98 -0.13
CA SER A 381 -31.93 -8.71 0.60
C SER A 381 -31.64 -8.88 2.10
N ASN A 382 -32.08 -9.97 2.68
CA ASN A 382 -31.92 -10.23 4.10
C ASN A 382 -31.42 -11.66 4.32
N TRP A 383 -30.45 -11.77 5.25
CA TRP A 383 -29.89 -13.04 5.68
C TRP A 383 -30.16 -13.26 7.16
N ILE A 384 -30.66 -14.43 7.50
CA ILE A 384 -30.79 -14.92 8.87
C ILE A 384 -29.71 -16.00 9.06
N LEU A 385 -28.80 -15.75 9.99
CA LEU A 385 -27.65 -16.63 10.25
C LEU A 385 -27.96 -17.59 11.41
N GLY A 386 -28.74 -18.60 11.15
CA GLY A 386 -29.17 -19.59 12.13
C GLY A 386 -30.58 -19.37 12.62
N ASN A 387 -31.15 -20.39 13.26
CA ASN A 387 -32.47 -20.39 13.84
C ASN A 387 -32.35 -20.72 15.33
N GLU A 388 -33.05 -19.95 16.18
CA GLU A 388 -33.15 -20.20 17.61
C GLU A 388 -31.78 -20.50 18.28
N VAL A 389 -30.76 -19.70 17.95
CA VAL A 389 -29.33 -19.95 18.33
C VAL A 389 -29.09 -20.05 19.85
N ASN A 390 -30.06 -19.62 20.65
CA ASN A 390 -30.03 -19.66 22.12
C ASN A 390 -31.10 -20.57 22.70
N SER A 391 -31.77 -21.37 21.86
CA SER A 391 -32.67 -22.43 22.35
C SER A 391 -31.86 -23.67 22.74
N ALA A 392 -32.53 -24.57 23.52
CA ALA A 392 -31.88 -25.83 23.92
C ALA A 392 -31.61 -26.78 22.74
N SER A 393 -32.18 -26.49 21.57
CA SER A 393 -32.01 -27.22 20.31
C SER A 393 -31.03 -26.56 19.35
N GLY A 394 -30.51 -25.37 19.67
CA GLY A 394 -29.59 -24.59 18.87
C GLY A 394 -28.16 -24.56 19.40
#